data_5647f3910c99a05622446e0d920c4ecc
#
_entry.id   5647f3910c99a05622446e0d920c4ecc
#
_cell.length_a   1.000
_cell.length_b   1.000
_cell.length_c   1.000
_cell.angle_alpha   90.00
_cell.angle_beta   90.00
_cell.angle_gamma   90.00
#
_symmetry.space_group_name_H-M   'P 1'
#
loop_
_entity.id
_entity.type
_entity.pdbx_description
1 polymer ?
#
loop_
_entity_poly.entity_id
_entity_poly.type
_entity_poly.pdbx_seq_one_letter_code
_entity_poly.pdbx_strand_id
1 'polypeptide(L)'
;MCIRDRKIIQQGREKEILRKEVINKREDLKMVSEFLKDGGVKSSIIRKYLPVMNDLINKYLQKLEFYVNFNLDDMFNETIKSRFRDEFSYASFSEGEKMRIDLALLFTWREIAKLKNSVNTNILILDEIFDSSLDNNGTQDFMKILYNITDGNNVFVISHKGEQIVDKFDNVIEFTKYKNFSKPKQYDGTTSELATSL
;
A
#
# COMPACT_ATOMS: atom_id res chain seq x y z
N MET A 1 -49.80 -42.29 -34.95
CA MET A 1 -49.25 -41.23 -34.10
C MET A 1 -49.98 -39.93 -34.38
N CYS A 2 -50.75 -39.43 -33.41
CA CYS A 2 -51.64 -38.28 -33.57
C CYS A 2 -50.86 -36.99 -33.76
N ILE A 3 -51.38 -36.02 -34.51
CA ILE A 3 -50.73 -34.68 -34.70
C ILE A 3 -50.47 -34.01 -33.36
N ARG A 4 -51.34 -34.24 -32.39
CA ARG A 4 -51.20 -33.75 -31.02
C ARG A 4 -49.96 -34.27 -30.29
N ASP A 5 -49.64 -35.55 -30.47
CA ASP A 5 -48.50 -36.24 -29.88
C ASP A 5 -47.16 -35.71 -30.43
N ARG A 6 -47.11 -35.45 -31.75
CA ARG A 6 -45.92 -34.85 -32.39
C ARG A 6 -45.62 -33.43 -31.83
N LYS A 7 -46.67 -32.62 -31.61
CA LYS A 7 -46.56 -31.27 -31.09
C LYS A 7 -46.02 -31.30 -29.65
N ILE A 8 -46.51 -32.20 -28.82
CA ILE A 8 -46.06 -32.39 -27.45
C ILE A 8 -44.59 -32.83 -27.40
N ILE A 9 -44.19 -33.79 -28.24
CA ILE A 9 -42.80 -34.28 -28.32
C ILE A 9 -41.88 -33.14 -28.79
N GLN A 10 -42.30 -32.38 -29.78
CA GLN A 10 -41.51 -31.23 -30.26
C GLN A 10 -41.30 -30.15 -29.19
N GLN A 11 -42.37 -29.77 -28.50
CA GLN A 11 -42.31 -28.82 -27.36
C GLN A 11 -41.42 -29.38 -26.23
N GLY A 12 -41.44 -30.66 -25.96
CA GLY A 12 -40.56 -31.33 -25.00
C GLY A 12 -39.10 -31.20 -25.38
N ARG A 13 -38.75 -31.45 -26.65
CA ARG A 13 -37.38 -31.30 -27.16
C ARG A 13 -36.89 -29.87 -27.10
N GLU A 14 -37.72 -28.90 -27.49
CA GLU A 14 -37.37 -27.47 -27.43
C GLU A 14 -37.10 -27.02 -25.98
N LYS A 15 -37.92 -27.47 -25.03
CA LYS A 15 -37.71 -27.18 -23.60
C LYS A 15 -36.45 -27.85 -23.06
N GLU A 16 -36.09 -29.04 -23.54
CA GLU A 16 -34.88 -29.73 -23.12
C GLU A 16 -33.61 -29.05 -23.65
N ILE A 17 -33.63 -28.53 -24.87
CA ILE A 17 -32.56 -27.76 -25.46
C ILE A 17 -32.37 -26.45 -24.63
N LEU A 18 -33.46 -25.73 -24.42
CA LEU A 18 -33.43 -24.49 -23.63
C LEU A 18 -32.93 -24.73 -22.19
N ARG A 19 -33.35 -25.85 -21.59
CA ARG A 19 -32.85 -26.22 -20.25
C ARG A 19 -31.34 -26.43 -20.24
N LYS A 20 -30.78 -27.12 -21.25
CA LYS A 20 -29.34 -27.33 -21.37
C LYS A 20 -28.58 -26.01 -21.53
N GLU A 21 -29.07 -25.13 -22.38
CA GLU A 21 -28.48 -23.80 -22.57
C GLU A 21 -28.47 -22.96 -21.26
N VAL A 22 -29.56 -22.96 -20.51
CA VAL A 22 -29.67 -22.27 -19.23
C VAL A 22 -28.73 -22.90 -18.20
N ILE A 23 -28.59 -24.20 -18.15
CA ILE A 23 -27.67 -24.88 -17.23
C ILE A 23 -26.23 -24.49 -17.57
N ASN A 24 -25.83 -24.56 -18.82
CA ASN A 24 -24.48 -24.21 -19.27
C ASN A 24 -24.17 -22.72 -18.90
N LYS A 25 -25.08 -21.83 -19.23
CA LYS A 25 -24.94 -20.41 -18.88
C LYS A 25 -24.82 -20.17 -17.37
N ARG A 26 -25.57 -20.94 -16.57
CA ARG A 26 -25.46 -20.88 -15.10
C ARG A 26 -24.10 -21.37 -14.61
N GLU A 27 -23.56 -22.43 -15.21
CA GLU A 27 -22.23 -22.94 -14.87
C GLU A 27 -21.12 -21.95 -15.24
N ASP A 28 -21.21 -21.33 -16.42
CA ASP A 28 -20.29 -20.28 -16.85
C ASP A 28 -20.33 -19.08 -15.89
N LEU A 29 -21.54 -18.62 -15.53
CA LEU A 29 -21.70 -17.50 -14.58
C LEU A 29 -21.20 -17.86 -13.18
N LYS A 30 -21.38 -19.11 -12.76
CA LYS A 30 -20.81 -19.59 -11.49
C LYS A 30 -19.30 -19.56 -11.52
N MET A 31 -18.68 -20.02 -12.59
CA MET A 31 -17.23 -19.99 -12.79
C MET A 31 -16.71 -18.53 -12.76
N VAL A 32 -17.35 -17.62 -13.49
CA VAL A 32 -17.00 -16.19 -13.48
C VAL A 32 -17.15 -15.61 -12.07
N SER A 33 -18.22 -15.96 -11.37
CA SER A 33 -18.42 -15.51 -9.97
C SER A 33 -17.31 -16.01 -9.05
N GLU A 34 -16.86 -17.25 -9.18
CA GLU A 34 -15.72 -17.78 -8.40
C GLU A 34 -14.41 -17.04 -8.72
N PHE A 35 -14.16 -16.72 -9.99
CA PHE A 35 -12.99 -15.93 -10.38
C PHE A 35 -13.00 -14.50 -9.87
N LEU A 36 -14.16 -13.91 -9.69
CA LEU A 36 -14.32 -12.53 -9.19
C LEU A 36 -14.27 -12.43 -7.66
N LYS A 37 -14.34 -13.54 -6.93
CA LYS A 37 -14.14 -13.55 -5.47
C LYS A 37 -12.70 -13.20 -5.12
N ASP A 38 -12.49 -12.74 -3.89
CA ASP A 38 -11.17 -12.34 -3.41
C ASP A 38 -10.13 -13.47 -3.45
N GLY A 39 -10.56 -14.74 -3.28
CA GLY A 39 -9.73 -15.94 -3.47
C GLY A 39 -9.49 -16.39 -4.92
N GLY A 40 -10.08 -15.71 -5.92
CA GLY A 40 -9.99 -16.11 -7.34
C GLY A 40 -8.78 -15.54 -8.08
N VAL A 41 -9.03 -14.79 -9.16
CA VAL A 41 -7.96 -14.25 -10.05
C VAL A 41 -7.00 -13.33 -9.29
N LYS A 42 -7.50 -12.50 -8.36
CA LYS A 42 -6.66 -11.61 -7.54
C LYS A 42 -5.62 -12.41 -6.76
N SER A 43 -6.06 -13.44 -6.03
CA SER A 43 -5.17 -14.30 -5.24
C SER A 43 -4.15 -15.03 -6.13
N SER A 44 -4.56 -15.51 -7.31
CA SER A 44 -3.64 -16.14 -8.26
C SER A 44 -2.55 -15.18 -8.77
N ILE A 45 -2.92 -13.92 -9.03
CA ILE A 45 -1.95 -12.89 -9.44
C ILE A 45 -1.01 -12.56 -8.28
N ILE A 46 -1.55 -12.39 -7.07
CA ILE A 46 -0.79 -12.06 -5.87
C ILE A 46 0.22 -13.16 -5.55
N ARG A 47 -0.18 -14.42 -5.56
CA ARG A 47 0.72 -15.58 -5.32
C ARG A 47 1.96 -15.56 -6.21
N LYS A 48 1.84 -15.06 -7.42
CA LYS A 48 2.98 -14.92 -8.35
C LYS A 48 4.01 -13.91 -7.86
N TYR A 49 3.58 -12.86 -7.16
CA TYR A 49 4.46 -11.77 -6.69
C TYR A 49 4.88 -11.94 -5.23
N LEU A 50 4.20 -12.79 -4.45
CA LEU A 50 4.49 -12.99 -3.03
C LEU A 50 5.97 -13.27 -2.71
N PRO A 51 6.67 -14.17 -3.42
CA PRO A 51 8.08 -14.42 -3.13
C PRO A 51 8.94 -13.16 -3.30
N VAL A 52 8.69 -12.40 -4.37
CA VAL A 52 9.40 -11.14 -4.65
C VAL A 52 9.03 -10.07 -3.61
N MET A 53 7.75 -10.00 -3.21
CA MET A 53 7.29 -9.08 -2.16
C MET A 53 7.98 -9.37 -0.83
N ASN A 54 7.96 -10.63 -0.39
CA ASN A 54 8.59 -11.03 0.87
C ASN A 54 10.10 -10.76 0.87
N ASP A 55 10.79 -11.01 -0.24
CA ASP A 55 12.21 -10.67 -0.39
C ASP A 55 12.46 -9.15 -0.30
N LEU A 56 11.66 -8.35 -1.00
CA LEU A 56 11.77 -6.90 -0.98
C LEU A 56 11.45 -6.31 0.40
N ILE A 57 10.38 -6.78 1.06
CA ILE A 57 10.02 -6.33 2.42
C ILE A 57 11.21 -6.56 3.35
N ASN A 58 11.77 -7.76 3.38
CA ASN A 58 12.89 -8.07 4.25
C ASN A 58 14.15 -7.29 3.91
N LYS A 59 14.43 -7.01 2.62
CA LYS A 59 15.52 -6.11 2.21
C LYS A 59 15.31 -4.68 2.72
N TYR A 60 14.10 -4.15 2.62
CA TYR A 60 13.80 -2.82 3.17
C TYR A 60 13.89 -2.80 4.68
N LEU A 61 13.36 -3.80 5.38
CA LEU A 61 13.50 -3.91 6.83
C LEU A 61 14.97 -3.92 7.27
N GLN A 62 15.84 -4.62 6.56
CA GLN A 62 17.29 -4.60 6.83
C GLN A 62 17.89 -3.20 6.61
N LYS A 63 17.54 -2.49 5.53
CA LYS A 63 17.96 -1.10 5.31
C LYS A 63 17.46 -0.14 6.39
N LEU A 64 16.31 -0.46 6.98
CA LEU A 64 15.70 0.27 8.09
C LEU A 64 16.28 -0.12 9.46
N GLU A 65 17.36 -0.92 9.46
CA GLU A 65 17.98 -1.47 10.67
C GLU A 65 17.02 -2.23 11.58
N PHE A 66 15.99 -2.83 10.97
CA PHE A 66 14.99 -3.62 11.65
C PHE A 66 15.11 -5.10 11.24
N TYR A 67 15.74 -5.89 12.08
CA TYR A 67 16.19 -7.26 11.76
C TYR A 67 15.16 -8.30 12.20
N VAL A 68 14.03 -8.33 11.55
CA VAL A 68 13.00 -9.36 11.68
C VAL A 68 12.84 -10.12 10.36
N ASN A 69 12.20 -11.27 10.40
CA ASN A 69 11.76 -11.99 9.22
C ASN A 69 10.26 -11.78 9.06
N PHE A 70 9.89 -11.02 8.07
CA PHE A 70 8.52 -10.70 7.73
C PHE A 70 8.08 -11.58 6.55
N ASN A 71 6.91 -12.20 6.67
CA ASN A 71 6.34 -13.02 5.62
C ASN A 71 4.85 -12.76 5.48
N LEU A 72 4.41 -12.52 4.25
CA LEU A 72 3.00 -12.48 3.86
C LEU A 72 2.60 -13.80 3.23
N ASP A 73 1.43 -14.29 3.58
CA ASP A 73 0.78 -15.41 2.89
C ASP A 73 -0.10 -14.91 1.72
N ASP A 74 -0.75 -15.85 1.03
CA ASP A 74 -1.62 -15.57 -0.11
C ASP A 74 -2.97 -14.91 0.25
N MET A 75 -3.27 -14.81 1.54
CA MET A 75 -4.42 -14.09 2.10
C MET A 75 -4.02 -12.75 2.71
N PHE A 76 -2.73 -12.33 2.55
CA PHE A 76 -2.13 -11.16 3.18
C PHE A 76 -2.10 -11.17 4.71
N ASN A 77 -2.12 -12.36 5.32
CA ASN A 77 -1.81 -12.45 6.73
C ASN A 77 -0.29 -12.33 6.91
N GLU A 78 0.10 -11.47 7.84
CA GLU A 78 1.50 -11.28 8.20
C GLU A 78 1.93 -12.29 9.26
N THR A 79 3.15 -12.77 9.10
CA THR A 79 3.89 -13.52 10.14
C THR A 79 5.23 -12.84 10.31
N ILE A 80 5.52 -12.37 11.52
CA ILE A 80 6.76 -11.67 11.85
C ILE A 80 7.52 -12.50 12.88
N LYS A 81 8.77 -12.86 12.56
CA LYS A 81 9.63 -13.67 13.44
C LYS A 81 10.89 -12.90 13.80
N SER A 82 11.24 -12.89 15.06
CA SER A 82 12.55 -12.40 15.50
C SER A 82 13.68 -13.38 15.15
N ARG A 83 14.94 -12.95 15.35
CA ARG A 83 16.12 -13.83 15.22
C ARG A 83 16.06 -15.06 16.13
N PHE A 84 15.33 -15.00 17.23
CA PHE A 84 15.17 -16.07 18.22
C PHE A 84 13.94 -16.95 17.96
N ARG A 85 13.28 -16.83 16.82
CA ARG A 85 12.11 -17.60 16.38
C ARG A 85 10.79 -17.29 17.10
N ASP A 86 10.73 -16.28 17.95
CA ASP A 86 9.47 -15.85 18.53
C ASP A 86 8.60 -15.21 17.44
N GLU A 87 7.34 -15.58 17.40
CA GLU A 87 6.35 -14.99 16.51
C GLU A 87 5.68 -13.79 17.19
N PHE A 88 5.62 -12.69 16.47
CA PHE A 88 4.99 -11.46 16.92
C PHE A 88 3.84 -11.08 15.99
N SER A 89 2.79 -10.50 16.55
CA SER A 89 1.80 -9.80 15.73
C SER A 89 2.24 -8.35 15.53
N TYR A 90 1.80 -7.72 14.45
CA TYR A 90 2.05 -6.31 14.18
C TYR A 90 1.68 -5.41 15.37
N ALA A 91 0.60 -5.73 16.08
CA ALA A 91 0.14 -4.98 17.24
C ALA A 91 1.12 -4.96 18.43
N SER A 92 2.04 -5.92 18.51
CA SER A 92 3.03 -6.04 19.60
C SER A 92 4.22 -5.09 19.48
N PHE A 93 4.39 -4.44 18.32
CA PHE A 93 5.51 -3.54 18.07
C PHE A 93 5.25 -2.11 18.55
N SER A 94 6.32 -1.43 18.93
CA SER A 94 6.29 0.01 19.21
C SER A 94 5.94 0.81 17.94
N GLU A 95 5.49 2.05 18.10
CA GLU A 95 5.11 2.90 16.96
C GLU A 95 6.27 3.13 15.97
N GLY A 96 7.51 3.27 16.48
CA GLY A 96 8.68 3.39 15.62
C GLY A 96 9.01 2.11 14.82
N GLU A 97 8.78 0.93 15.41
CA GLU A 97 8.93 -0.36 14.72
C GLU A 97 7.82 -0.59 13.69
N LYS A 98 6.58 -0.28 14.04
CA LYS A 98 5.44 -0.31 13.10
C LYS A 98 5.70 0.57 11.88
N MET A 99 6.19 1.78 12.10
CA MET A 99 6.53 2.70 11.01
C MET A 99 7.59 2.10 10.07
N ARG A 100 8.61 1.41 10.59
CA ARG A 100 9.61 0.72 9.76
C ARG A 100 8.96 -0.37 8.90
N ILE A 101 8.04 -1.14 9.48
CA ILE A 101 7.27 -2.16 8.73
C ILE A 101 6.43 -1.48 7.64
N ASP A 102 5.70 -0.42 7.97
CA ASP A 102 4.82 0.30 7.04
C ASP A 102 5.61 0.91 5.88
N LEU A 103 6.79 1.47 6.15
CA LEU A 103 7.69 1.98 5.11
C LEU A 103 8.24 0.85 4.23
N ALA A 104 8.63 -0.28 4.81
CA ALA A 104 9.11 -1.42 4.04
C ALA A 104 8.00 -1.94 3.10
N LEU A 105 6.76 -2.00 3.58
CA LEU A 105 5.59 -2.34 2.77
C LEU A 105 5.35 -1.31 1.66
N LEU A 106 5.36 -0.02 1.98
CA LEU A 106 5.16 1.07 1.02
C LEU A 106 6.17 1.01 -0.14
N PHE A 107 7.46 0.87 0.19
CA PHE A 107 8.51 0.79 -0.82
C PHE A 107 8.45 -0.51 -1.63
N THR A 108 8.07 -1.61 -0.99
CA THR A 108 7.83 -2.88 -1.70
C THR A 108 6.70 -2.73 -2.71
N TRP A 109 5.56 -2.17 -2.33
CA TRP A 109 4.45 -1.92 -3.24
C TRP A 109 4.85 -1.02 -4.40
N ARG A 110 5.66 0.01 -4.13
CA ARG A 110 6.18 0.89 -5.18
C ARG A 110 7.05 0.13 -6.18
N GLU A 111 7.96 -0.73 -5.72
CA GLU A 111 8.80 -1.55 -6.61
C GLU A 111 7.97 -2.55 -7.42
N ILE A 112 7.00 -3.20 -6.82
CA ILE A 112 6.08 -4.10 -7.54
C ILE A 112 5.27 -3.33 -8.59
N ALA A 113 4.81 -2.12 -8.27
CA ALA A 113 4.11 -1.26 -9.23
C ALA A 113 5.00 -0.88 -10.41
N LYS A 114 6.27 -0.56 -10.19
CA LYS A 114 7.25 -0.31 -11.26
C LYS A 114 7.47 -1.52 -12.15
N LEU A 115 7.58 -2.72 -11.56
CA LEU A 115 7.74 -3.96 -12.33
C LEU A 115 6.52 -4.27 -13.22
N LYS A 116 5.35 -3.85 -12.81
CA LYS A 116 4.10 -4.15 -13.52
C LYS A 116 3.69 -3.07 -14.50
N ASN A 117 3.99 -1.84 -14.20
CA ASN A 117 3.66 -0.68 -15.03
C ASN A 117 4.95 -0.07 -15.56
N SER A 118 5.02 0.16 -16.87
CA SER A 118 6.12 0.87 -17.50
C SER A 118 6.27 2.35 -17.06
N VAL A 119 5.37 2.84 -16.22
CA VAL A 119 5.41 4.20 -15.68
C VAL A 119 6.19 4.20 -14.36
N ASN A 120 7.40 4.74 -14.43
CA ASN A 120 8.23 4.97 -13.25
C ASN A 120 8.06 6.42 -12.79
N THR A 121 7.40 6.63 -11.66
CA THR A 121 7.31 7.95 -11.04
C THR A 121 8.47 8.14 -10.06
N ASN A 122 9.17 9.26 -10.19
CA ASN A 122 10.25 9.65 -9.27
C ASN A 122 9.74 10.56 -8.13
N ILE A 123 8.44 10.56 -7.85
CA ILE A 123 7.79 11.37 -6.83
C ILE A 123 7.31 10.48 -5.70
N LEU A 124 7.58 10.90 -4.47
CA LEU A 124 7.05 10.33 -3.24
C LEU A 124 6.43 11.44 -2.41
N ILE A 125 5.17 11.31 -2.05
CA ILE A 125 4.46 12.26 -1.18
C ILE A 125 4.13 11.54 0.12
N LEU A 126 4.59 12.09 1.24
CA LEU A 126 4.37 11.59 2.59
C LEU A 126 3.55 12.61 3.35
N ASP A 127 2.30 12.27 3.62
CA ASP A 127 1.34 13.18 4.25
C ASP A 127 1.14 12.78 5.72
N GLU A 128 1.41 13.71 6.63
CA GLU A 128 1.25 13.60 8.10
C GLU A 128 1.96 12.40 8.77
N ILE A 129 2.90 11.74 8.10
CA ILE A 129 3.62 10.57 8.65
C ILE A 129 4.41 10.93 9.90
N PHE A 130 4.93 12.17 9.99
CA PHE A 130 5.67 12.67 11.16
C PHE A 130 4.77 13.10 12.31
N ASP A 131 3.49 13.28 12.08
CA ASP A 131 2.55 13.82 13.06
C ASP A 131 2.06 12.74 14.04
N SER A 132 2.28 11.47 13.70
CA SER A 132 2.11 10.36 14.63
C SER A 132 3.18 10.38 15.74
N SER A 133 3.06 9.53 16.71
CA SER A 133 3.74 9.49 18.03
C SER A 133 5.28 9.40 18.01
N LEU A 134 5.96 9.89 16.99
CA LEU A 134 7.42 9.93 16.98
C LEU A 134 7.93 11.04 17.89
N ASP A 135 8.83 10.68 18.77
CA ASP A 135 9.68 11.62 19.49
C ASP A 135 10.76 12.23 18.57
N ASN A 136 11.53 13.16 19.10
CA ASN A 136 12.59 13.83 18.34
C ASN A 136 13.64 12.83 17.79
N ASN A 137 13.96 11.80 18.55
CA ASN A 137 14.94 10.78 18.12
C ASN A 137 14.35 9.89 16.99
N GLY A 138 13.10 9.46 17.17
CA GLY A 138 12.39 8.70 16.13
C GLY A 138 12.24 9.48 14.83
N THR A 139 12.00 10.79 14.90
CA THR A 139 11.95 11.67 13.73
C THR A 139 13.32 11.74 13.02
N GLN A 140 14.42 11.88 13.77
CA GLN A 140 15.76 11.91 13.18
C GLN A 140 16.13 10.58 12.51
N ASP A 141 15.83 9.47 13.15
CA ASP A 141 16.10 8.14 12.61
C ASP A 141 15.26 7.89 11.34
N PHE A 142 13.99 8.30 11.37
CA PHE A 142 13.15 8.25 10.19
C PHE A 142 13.70 9.05 9.02
N MET A 143 14.19 10.27 9.27
CA MET A 143 14.79 11.11 8.22
C MET A 143 16.04 10.47 7.61
N LYS A 144 16.94 9.89 8.42
CA LYS A 144 18.11 9.16 7.92
C LYS A 144 17.68 8.01 7.00
N ILE A 145 16.66 7.29 7.42
CA ILE A 145 16.08 6.17 6.67
C ILE A 145 15.50 6.65 5.34
N LEU A 146 14.71 7.72 5.37
CA LEU A 146 14.09 8.31 4.20
C LEU A 146 15.15 8.71 3.16
N TYR A 147 16.21 9.40 3.56
CA TYR A 147 17.33 9.78 2.69
C TYR A 147 17.98 8.56 2.03
N ASN A 148 18.24 7.50 2.80
CA ASN A 148 18.89 6.29 2.28
C ASN A 148 18.03 5.52 1.27
N ILE A 149 16.71 5.60 1.37
CA ILE A 149 15.80 4.82 0.51
C ILE A 149 15.35 5.62 -0.71
N THR A 150 15.30 6.94 -0.60
CA THR A 150 14.74 7.82 -1.63
C THR A 150 15.77 8.41 -2.58
N ASP A 151 17.00 7.92 -2.56
CA ASP A 151 18.06 8.38 -3.47
C ASP A 151 17.57 8.44 -4.94
N GLY A 152 17.73 9.61 -5.55
CA GLY A 152 17.26 9.88 -6.91
C GLY A 152 15.75 10.11 -7.07
N ASN A 153 14.98 10.24 -5.98
CA ASN A 153 13.55 10.55 -6.03
C ASN A 153 13.26 11.94 -5.43
N ASN A 154 12.23 12.61 -5.95
CA ASN A 154 11.69 13.82 -5.34
C ASN A 154 10.75 13.44 -4.21
N VAL A 155 11.05 13.87 -3.00
CA VAL A 155 10.25 13.59 -1.81
C VAL A 155 9.58 14.84 -1.32
N PHE A 156 8.28 14.78 -1.15
CA PHE A 156 7.46 15.82 -0.56
C PHE A 156 6.92 15.33 0.78
N VAL A 157 7.15 16.08 1.83
CA VAL A 157 6.66 15.78 3.16
C VAL A 157 5.70 16.87 3.60
N ILE A 158 4.51 16.49 3.99
CA ILE A 158 3.49 17.37 4.56
C ILE A 158 3.42 17.05 6.05
N SER A 159 3.57 18.07 6.92
CA SER A 159 3.57 17.88 8.36
C SER A 159 3.14 19.14 9.08
N HIS A 160 2.49 18.96 10.22
CA HIS A 160 2.18 20.03 11.18
C HIS A 160 3.33 20.31 12.17
N LYS A 161 4.34 19.43 12.24
CA LYS A 161 5.53 19.54 13.10
C LYS A 161 6.69 20.31 12.43
N GLY A 162 6.39 21.37 11.70
CA GLY A 162 7.36 22.12 10.91
C GLY A 162 8.64 22.47 11.66
N GLU A 163 8.54 22.94 12.91
CA GLU A 163 9.69 23.34 13.74
C GLU A 163 10.73 22.21 13.95
N GLN A 164 10.30 20.94 13.93
CA GLN A 164 11.18 19.80 14.18
C GLN A 164 11.85 19.25 12.91
N ILE A 165 11.32 19.60 11.74
CA ILE A 165 11.76 19.00 10.47
C ILE A 165 12.26 20.01 9.44
N VAL A 166 12.03 21.30 9.67
CA VAL A 166 12.38 22.39 8.73
C VAL A 166 13.85 22.36 8.30
N ASP A 167 14.75 22.10 9.26
CA ASP A 167 16.20 22.03 9.05
C ASP A 167 16.67 20.76 8.32
N LYS A 168 15.75 19.85 8.01
CA LYS A 168 16.02 18.56 7.36
C LYS A 168 15.73 18.57 5.86
N PHE A 169 15.19 19.65 5.32
CA PHE A 169 14.79 19.74 3.91
C PHE A 169 15.45 20.94 3.21
N ASP A 170 15.86 20.73 1.96
CA ASP A 170 16.48 21.79 1.14
C ASP A 170 15.49 22.90 0.78
N ASN A 171 14.22 22.55 0.64
CA ASN A 171 13.16 23.47 0.27
C ASN A 171 11.97 23.30 1.22
N VAL A 172 11.54 24.39 1.82
CA VAL A 172 10.40 24.41 2.74
C VAL A 172 9.39 25.46 2.30
N ILE A 173 8.13 25.06 2.28
CA ILE A 173 6.99 25.95 2.01
C ILE A 173 6.09 25.94 3.24
N GLU A 174 5.98 27.08 3.90
CA GLU A 174 5.08 27.26 5.04
C GLU A 174 3.73 27.78 4.56
N PHE A 175 2.64 27.19 5.01
CA PHE A 175 1.29 27.69 4.77
C PHE A 175 0.77 28.40 5.99
N THR A 176 0.63 29.72 5.91
CA THR A 176 0.10 30.55 6.98
C THR A 176 -1.33 30.99 6.69
N LYS A 177 -2.16 31.06 7.73
CA LYS A 177 -3.53 31.53 7.61
C LYS A 177 -3.60 33.04 7.84
N TYR A 178 -4.07 33.76 6.83
CA TYR A 178 -4.32 35.19 6.90
C TYR A 178 -5.77 35.52 6.52
N LYS A 179 -6.54 36.10 7.42
CA LYS A 179 -7.95 36.50 7.19
C LYS A 179 -8.78 35.40 6.49
N ASN A 180 -8.79 34.20 7.02
CA ASN A 180 -9.47 33.01 6.49
C ASN A 180 -8.92 32.43 5.16
N PHE A 181 -7.83 32.94 4.63
CA PHE A 181 -7.15 32.39 3.46
C PHE A 181 -5.79 31.82 3.85
N SER A 182 -5.43 30.66 3.28
CA SER A 182 -4.09 30.11 3.39
C SER A 182 -3.20 30.72 2.33
N LYS A 183 -2.02 31.17 2.72
CA LYS A 183 -0.99 31.72 1.81
C LYS A 183 0.29 30.92 1.95
N PRO A 184 0.91 30.49 0.83
CA PRO A 184 2.24 29.90 0.90
C PRO A 184 3.28 30.99 1.14
N LYS A 185 4.27 30.68 1.98
CA LYS A 185 5.47 31.47 2.21
C LYS A 185 6.67 30.57 1.97
N GLN A 186 7.56 30.96 1.09
CA GLN A 186 8.82 30.25 0.91
C GLN A 186 9.70 30.51 2.13
N TYR A 187 10.28 29.45 2.67
CA TYR A 187 11.18 29.54 3.79
C TYR A 187 12.60 29.72 3.26
N ASP A 188 13.16 30.92 3.45
CA ASP A 188 14.50 31.28 2.96
C ASP A 188 15.57 30.89 3.98
N GLY A 189 15.59 29.71 4.54
CA GLY A 189 16.70 29.11 5.31
C GLY A 189 17.51 29.99 6.30
N THR A 190 17.31 31.27 6.32
CA THR A 190 17.91 32.20 7.24
C THR A 190 17.02 32.34 8.48
N THR A 191 17.23 31.42 9.38
CA THR A 191 16.73 31.48 10.75
C THR A 191 17.24 32.72 11.46
N SER A 192 16.38 33.56 11.90
CA SER A 192 16.37 34.31 13.16
C SER A 192 15.60 35.61 13.05
N GLU A 193 14.30 35.52 12.88
CA GLU A 193 13.42 36.64 13.28
C GLU A 193 12.02 36.09 13.65
N LEU A 194 11.98 35.18 14.61
CA LEU A 194 10.77 34.84 15.36
C LEU A 194 10.91 35.28 16.81
N ALA A 195 11.36 36.51 17.02
CA ALA A 195 11.27 37.17 18.34
C ALA A 195 11.33 38.66 18.13
N THR A 196 10.23 39.28 17.77
CA THR A 196 9.84 40.65 18.13
C THR A 196 8.72 41.17 17.25
N SER A 197 7.51 40.91 17.63
CA SER A 197 6.41 41.86 17.54
C SER A 197 5.27 41.38 18.43
N LEU A 198 5.30 41.84 19.65
CA LEU A 198 4.14 42.04 20.51
C LEU A 198 3.08 42.90 19.86
#